data_2c28fcb300e38c7e79dc4d485783c4fc
#
_entry.id   2c28fcb300e38c7e79dc4d485783c4fc
#
_cell.length_a   1.000
_cell.length_b   1.000
_cell.length_c   1.000
_cell.angle_alpha   90.00
_cell.angle_beta   90.00
_cell.angle_gamma   90.00
#
_symmetry.space_group_name_H-M   'P 1'
#
loop_
_entity.id
_entity.type
_entity.pdbx_description
1 polymer ?
#
loop_
_entity_poly.entity_id
_entity_poly.type
_entity_poly.pdbx_seq_one_letter_code
_entity_poly.pdbx_strand_id
1 'polypeptide(L)'
;MSTNIIRQIVLDTETTGMNKFGPHYEGHRIIEIGAVEIINRHLTDNTFHVYLKPNRMIDIEAIQVHGISDQFLKNKPTFSEIINEFLTFIRGSELIIHNAPFDLGFLNQELRICKSNSKKIESYCTIIDSLKLARKKFPGQRNSLDALCERYFINNGNRRNLHSALLDARLLANVFLSMSGGQIKMKFMEITNTNISNNKINNIIGPNNTKCTNKTSLKIIYANEQEKLAHEEYLDSIQQLNKYCIWRQ
;
A
#
# COMPACT_ATOMS: atom_id res chain seq x y z
N MET A 1 22.00 7.24 13.77
CA MET A 1 20.87 7.91 13.10
C MET A 1 19.67 7.00 13.29
N SER A 2 18.67 7.41 14.06
CA SER A 2 17.43 6.65 14.20
C SER A 2 16.71 6.70 12.83
N THR A 3 16.61 5.56 12.18
CA THR A 3 15.75 5.42 11.01
C THR A 3 14.32 5.66 11.49
N ASN A 4 13.73 6.79 11.15
CA ASN A 4 12.31 7.03 11.41
C ASN A 4 11.52 5.93 10.71
N ILE A 5 10.93 5.04 11.49
CA ILE A 5 10.01 4.03 10.99
C ILE A 5 8.76 4.76 10.53
N ILE A 6 8.49 4.73 9.22
CA ILE A 6 7.26 5.29 8.66
C ILE A 6 6.18 4.23 8.77
N ARG A 7 5.21 4.48 9.64
CA ARG A 7 4.03 3.65 9.81
C ARG A 7 2.83 4.30 9.12
N GLN A 8 2.25 3.59 8.18
CA GLN A 8 1.09 4.03 7.39
C GLN A 8 -0.06 3.05 7.60
N ILE A 9 -1.27 3.58 7.68
CA ILE A 9 -2.50 2.79 7.74
C ILE A 9 -3.33 3.18 6.53
N VAL A 10 -3.72 2.22 5.72
CA VAL A 10 -4.65 2.41 4.61
C VAL A 10 -6.02 2.00 5.06
N LEU A 11 -7.00 2.88 4.92
CA LEU A 11 -8.35 2.71 5.45
C LEU A 11 -9.40 2.95 4.37
N ASP A 12 -10.47 2.18 4.49
CA ASP A 12 -11.72 2.35 3.74
C ASP A 12 -12.90 2.05 4.65
N THR A 13 -14.10 2.57 4.34
CA THR A 13 -15.32 2.35 5.13
C THR A 13 -16.53 2.08 4.24
N GLU A 14 -17.43 1.17 4.70
CA GLU A 14 -18.78 1.05 4.16
C GLU A 14 -19.79 1.69 5.11
N THR A 15 -20.86 2.23 4.53
CA THR A 15 -21.84 3.04 5.27
C THR A 15 -23.28 2.61 4.98
N THR A 16 -24.21 3.04 5.82
CA THR A 16 -25.66 2.82 5.60
C THR A 16 -26.22 3.57 4.40
N GLY A 17 -25.40 4.34 3.71
CA GLY A 17 -25.75 5.23 2.61
C GLY A 17 -25.18 6.62 2.82
N MET A 18 -25.62 7.59 2.02
CA MET A 18 -25.17 8.97 2.10
C MET A 18 -26.26 9.95 1.68
N ASN A 19 -26.24 11.16 2.24
CA ASN A 19 -27.10 12.23 1.79
C ASN A 19 -26.69 12.75 0.41
N LYS A 20 -27.68 13.03 -0.43
CA LYS A 20 -27.52 13.67 -1.73
C LYS A 20 -27.39 15.20 -1.60
N PHE A 21 -27.90 15.78 -0.50
CA PHE A 21 -27.88 17.22 -0.22
C PHE A 21 -27.34 17.47 1.19
N GLY A 22 -26.46 18.47 1.33
CA GLY A 22 -25.81 18.80 2.61
C GLY A 22 -24.62 17.85 2.94
N PRO A 23 -24.26 17.74 4.22
CA PRO A 23 -23.18 16.85 4.65
C PRO A 23 -23.53 15.38 4.36
N HIS A 24 -22.72 14.71 3.55
CA HIS A 24 -22.99 13.35 3.07
C HIS A 24 -23.15 12.30 4.18
N TYR A 25 -22.51 12.52 5.32
CA TYR A 25 -22.53 11.63 6.50
C TYR A 25 -23.73 11.86 7.43
N GLU A 26 -24.44 12.97 7.31
CA GLU A 26 -25.49 13.34 8.27
C GLU A 26 -26.68 12.37 8.19
N GLY A 27 -27.06 11.81 9.34
CA GLY A 27 -28.12 10.80 9.44
C GLY A 27 -27.69 9.39 9.00
N HIS A 28 -26.49 9.21 8.44
CA HIS A 28 -25.94 7.90 8.06
C HIS A 28 -24.86 7.44 9.05
N ARG A 29 -24.52 6.15 9.01
CA ARG A 29 -23.62 5.50 9.96
C ARG A 29 -22.61 4.62 9.23
N ILE A 30 -21.46 4.40 9.84
CA ILE A 30 -20.48 3.41 9.37
C ILE A 30 -20.95 2.00 9.74
N ILE A 31 -20.83 1.05 8.83
CA ILE A 31 -21.21 -0.36 9.03
C ILE A 31 -20.04 -1.35 8.83
N GLU A 32 -18.97 -0.94 8.16
CA GLU A 32 -17.72 -1.71 8.05
C GLU A 32 -16.55 -0.75 8.09
N ILE A 33 -15.48 -1.14 8.79
CA ILE A 33 -14.19 -0.48 8.74
C ILE A 33 -13.17 -1.52 8.36
N GLY A 34 -12.43 -1.27 7.29
CA GLY A 34 -11.30 -2.05 6.85
C GLY A 34 -10.03 -1.21 6.85
N ALA A 35 -9.01 -1.67 7.56
CA ALA A 35 -7.72 -0.99 7.56
C ALA A 35 -6.55 -1.97 7.55
N VAL A 36 -5.47 -1.63 6.84
CA VAL A 36 -4.27 -2.43 6.72
C VAL A 36 -3.04 -1.58 6.99
N GLU A 37 -2.03 -2.20 7.57
CA GLU A 37 -0.81 -1.52 7.98
C GLU A 37 0.31 -1.68 6.94
N ILE A 38 1.05 -0.60 6.71
CA ILE A 38 2.28 -0.56 5.91
C ILE A 38 3.39 -0.02 6.80
N ILE A 39 4.51 -0.74 6.90
CA ILE A 39 5.72 -0.30 7.59
C ILE A 39 6.86 -0.24 6.58
N ASN A 40 7.49 0.93 6.45
CA ASN A 40 8.61 1.14 5.54
C ASN A 40 8.36 0.62 4.12
N ARG A 41 7.14 0.89 3.59
CA ARG A 41 6.65 0.45 2.27
C ARG A 41 6.39 -1.04 2.11
N HIS A 42 6.32 -1.80 3.19
CA HIS A 42 5.93 -3.21 3.19
C HIS A 42 4.57 -3.38 3.85
N LEU A 43 3.62 -3.99 3.15
CA LEU A 43 2.33 -4.40 3.72
C LEU A 43 2.60 -5.44 4.81
N THR A 44 2.04 -5.24 6.00
CA THR A 44 2.13 -6.20 7.10
C THR A 44 0.85 -7.04 7.20
N ASP A 45 0.86 -8.07 8.05
CA ASP A 45 -0.34 -8.86 8.32
C ASP A 45 -1.25 -8.20 9.38
N ASN A 46 -0.82 -7.06 9.96
CA ASN A 46 -1.59 -6.34 10.96
C ASN A 46 -2.73 -5.59 10.30
N THR A 47 -3.95 -5.98 10.62
CA THR A 47 -5.18 -5.42 10.02
C THR A 47 -6.20 -5.10 11.10
N PHE A 48 -7.02 -4.08 10.85
CA PHE A 48 -8.20 -3.79 11.64
C PHE A 48 -9.42 -3.97 10.75
N HIS A 49 -10.27 -4.93 11.10
CA HIS A 49 -11.48 -5.23 10.33
C HIS A 49 -12.65 -5.48 11.26
N VAL A 50 -13.70 -4.69 11.12
CA VAL A 50 -14.89 -4.80 11.97
C VAL A 50 -16.15 -4.41 11.21
N TYR A 51 -17.22 -5.21 11.39
CA TYR A 51 -18.57 -4.86 11.03
C TYR A 51 -19.27 -4.22 12.22
N LEU A 52 -20.06 -3.19 11.98
CA LEU A 52 -20.68 -2.37 13.01
C LEU A 52 -22.22 -2.42 12.89
N LYS A 53 -22.88 -2.48 14.04
CA LYS A 53 -24.32 -2.35 14.11
C LYS A 53 -24.70 -0.86 14.09
N PRO A 54 -25.38 -0.37 13.04
CA PRO A 54 -25.90 0.99 13.01
C PRO A 54 -27.21 1.07 13.80
N ASN A 55 -27.56 2.27 14.28
CA ASN A 55 -28.87 2.53 14.90
C ASN A 55 -29.91 2.99 13.85
N ARG A 56 -29.80 2.51 12.63
CA ARG A 56 -30.71 2.78 11.51
C ARG A 56 -30.66 1.66 10.50
N MET A 57 -31.64 1.59 9.63
CA MET A 57 -31.63 0.66 8.49
C MET A 57 -30.66 1.14 7.39
N ILE A 58 -30.15 0.19 6.64
CA ILE A 58 -29.27 0.43 5.50
C ILE A 58 -30.13 0.78 4.29
N ASP A 59 -29.72 1.79 3.53
CA ASP A 59 -30.38 2.18 2.29
C ASP A 59 -30.22 1.08 1.22
N ILE A 60 -31.25 0.84 0.43
CA ILE A 60 -31.26 -0.23 -0.58
C ILE A 60 -30.12 -0.04 -1.60
N GLU A 61 -29.87 1.21 -2.00
CA GLU A 61 -28.78 1.55 -2.92
C GLU A 61 -27.41 1.17 -2.33
N ALA A 62 -27.20 1.34 -1.03
CA ALA A 62 -25.97 0.96 -0.35
C ALA A 62 -25.82 -0.58 -0.27
N ILE A 63 -26.90 -1.30 0.03
CA ILE A 63 -26.90 -2.78 0.02
C ILE A 63 -26.50 -3.32 -1.36
N GLN A 64 -26.95 -2.70 -2.45
CA GLN A 64 -26.57 -3.10 -3.81
C GLN A 64 -25.08 -2.94 -4.10
N VAL A 65 -24.39 -2.04 -3.39
CA VAL A 65 -22.95 -1.79 -3.56
C VAL A 65 -22.11 -2.78 -2.74
N HIS A 66 -22.37 -2.91 -1.44
CA HIS A 66 -21.53 -3.70 -0.53
C HIS A 66 -22.14 -5.05 -0.11
N GLY A 67 -23.44 -5.30 -0.36
CA GLY A 67 -24.10 -6.57 -0.07
C GLY A 67 -24.37 -6.86 1.42
N ILE A 68 -24.06 -5.91 2.31
CA ILE A 68 -24.24 -6.09 3.76
C ILE A 68 -25.71 -5.83 4.10
N SER A 69 -26.34 -6.78 4.83
CA SER A 69 -27.75 -6.67 5.24
C SER A 69 -27.88 -6.28 6.72
N ASP A 70 -29.00 -5.65 7.08
CA ASP A 70 -29.34 -5.34 8.48
C ASP A 70 -29.35 -6.60 9.36
N GLN A 71 -29.81 -7.73 8.82
CA GLN A 71 -29.81 -9.03 9.51
C GLN A 71 -28.38 -9.46 9.92
N PHE A 72 -27.41 -9.28 9.03
CA PHE A 72 -26.01 -9.62 9.28
C PHE A 72 -25.42 -8.76 10.40
N LEU A 73 -25.80 -7.48 10.46
CA LEU A 73 -25.25 -6.52 11.43
C LEU A 73 -25.92 -6.58 12.82
N LYS A 74 -27.03 -7.33 12.98
CA LYS A 74 -27.83 -7.34 14.21
C LYS A 74 -27.03 -7.62 15.49
N ASN A 75 -26.06 -8.53 15.41
CA ASN A 75 -25.25 -8.97 16.54
C ASN A 75 -23.79 -8.43 16.49
N LYS A 76 -23.54 -7.41 15.69
CA LYS A 76 -22.22 -6.78 15.61
C LYS A 76 -22.07 -5.70 16.68
N PRO A 77 -20.83 -5.37 17.09
CA PRO A 77 -20.57 -4.28 18.02
C PRO A 77 -21.02 -2.93 17.44
N THR A 78 -21.28 -1.98 18.31
CA THR A 78 -21.48 -0.57 17.93
C THR A 78 -20.12 0.14 17.80
N PHE A 79 -20.09 1.29 17.12
CA PHE A 79 -18.86 2.10 17.03
C PHE A 79 -18.32 2.51 18.40
N SER A 80 -19.21 2.75 19.38
CA SER A 80 -18.82 3.11 20.74
C SER A 80 -18.04 2.01 21.48
N GLU A 81 -18.26 0.75 21.15
CA GLU A 81 -17.56 -0.38 21.77
C GLU A 81 -16.16 -0.56 21.21
N ILE A 82 -15.93 -0.22 19.94
CA ILE A 82 -14.63 -0.44 19.27
C ILE A 82 -13.76 0.82 19.18
N ILE A 83 -14.27 1.98 19.53
CA ILE A 83 -13.63 3.29 19.34
C ILE A 83 -12.19 3.36 19.90
N ASN A 84 -11.97 2.81 21.09
CA ASN A 84 -10.65 2.87 21.74
C ASN A 84 -9.63 2.00 21.01
N GLU A 85 -10.04 0.83 20.55
CA GLU A 85 -9.21 -0.08 19.77
C GLU A 85 -8.87 0.55 18.42
N PHE A 86 -9.87 1.09 17.72
CA PHE A 86 -9.68 1.79 16.45
C PHE A 86 -8.73 2.98 16.56
N LEU A 87 -8.93 3.86 17.54
CA LEU A 87 -8.05 5.01 17.76
C LEU A 87 -6.62 4.59 18.14
N THR A 88 -6.46 3.50 18.87
CA THR A 88 -5.14 2.95 19.18
C THR A 88 -4.45 2.43 17.92
N PHE A 89 -5.19 1.77 17.03
CA PHE A 89 -4.67 1.24 15.77
C PHE A 89 -4.15 2.35 14.86
N ILE A 90 -4.87 3.47 14.70
CA ILE A 90 -4.47 4.56 13.81
C ILE A 90 -3.50 5.58 14.43
N ARG A 91 -3.33 5.58 15.74
CA ARG A 91 -2.54 6.60 16.45
C ARG A 91 -1.10 6.69 15.97
N GLY A 92 -0.67 7.93 15.67
CA GLY A 92 0.70 8.25 15.27
C GLY A 92 1.10 7.76 13.87
N SER A 93 0.15 7.24 13.09
CA SER A 93 0.39 6.82 11.71
C SER A 93 0.09 7.93 10.69
N GLU A 94 0.51 7.70 9.45
CA GLU A 94 -0.05 8.38 8.28
C GLU A 94 -1.27 7.57 7.81
N LEU A 95 -2.47 8.15 7.90
CA LEU A 95 -3.73 7.51 7.50
C LEU A 95 -4.01 7.84 6.03
N ILE A 96 -3.96 6.82 5.18
CA ILE A 96 -4.16 6.91 3.74
C ILE A 96 -5.59 6.51 3.41
N ILE A 97 -6.33 7.40 2.77
CA ILE A 97 -7.73 7.18 2.39
C ILE A 97 -7.93 7.65 0.94
N HIS A 98 -8.78 6.98 0.18
CA HIS A 98 -9.12 7.38 -1.17
C HIS A 98 -10.36 8.27 -1.17
N ASN A 99 -10.20 9.58 -1.43
CA ASN A 99 -11.21 10.60 -1.21
C ASN A 99 -11.48 10.84 0.29
N ALA A 100 -10.40 11.10 1.03
CA ALA A 100 -10.40 11.23 2.50
C ALA A 100 -11.52 12.08 3.11
N PRO A 101 -12.02 13.18 2.49
CA PRO A 101 -13.13 13.94 3.04
C PRO A 101 -14.41 13.12 3.28
N PHE A 102 -14.64 12.07 2.49
CA PHE A 102 -15.80 11.19 2.65
C PHE A 102 -15.73 10.40 3.96
N ASP A 103 -14.72 9.57 4.11
CA ASP A 103 -14.57 8.71 5.30
C ASP A 103 -14.32 9.50 6.58
N LEU A 104 -13.53 10.58 6.49
CA LEU A 104 -13.29 11.47 7.63
C LEU A 104 -14.58 12.15 8.12
N GLY A 105 -15.49 12.48 7.21
CA GLY A 105 -16.80 13.01 7.57
C GLY A 105 -17.58 12.04 8.46
N PHE A 106 -17.66 10.79 8.06
CA PHE A 106 -18.31 9.73 8.81
C PHE A 106 -17.59 9.41 10.12
N LEU A 107 -16.28 9.21 10.10
CA LEU A 107 -15.49 8.91 11.29
C LEU A 107 -15.60 10.02 12.35
N ASN A 108 -15.50 11.27 11.93
CA ASN A 108 -15.65 12.40 12.84
C ASN A 108 -17.07 12.55 13.37
N GLN A 109 -18.08 12.17 12.59
CA GLN A 109 -19.47 12.10 13.08
C GLN A 109 -19.66 11.01 14.12
N GLU A 110 -19.15 9.80 13.87
CA GLU A 110 -19.21 8.71 14.84
C GLU A 110 -18.53 9.09 16.17
N LEU A 111 -17.35 9.71 16.10
CA LEU A 111 -16.66 10.24 17.29
C LEU A 111 -17.50 11.24 18.05
N ARG A 112 -18.17 12.16 17.36
CA ARG A 112 -19.06 13.18 17.96
C ARG A 112 -20.29 12.57 18.60
N ILE A 113 -20.89 11.52 18.00
CA ILE A 113 -22.03 10.80 18.55
C ILE A 113 -21.63 10.04 19.82
N CYS A 114 -20.46 9.40 19.84
CA CYS A 114 -20.00 8.63 20.99
C CYS A 114 -19.53 9.53 22.15
N LYS A 115 -18.91 10.67 21.87
CA LYS A 115 -18.35 11.59 22.89
C LYS A 115 -18.48 13.03 22.38
N SER A 116 -19.35 13.83 22.97
CA SER A 116 -19.62 15.22 22.58
C SER A 116 -18.37 16.12 22.50
N ASN A 117 -17.30 15.79 23.23
CA ASN A 117 -16.02 16.53 23.27
C ASN A 117 -14.84 15.73 22.64
N SER A 118 -15.09 14.80 21.72
CA SER A 118 -14.02 14.05 21.08
C SER A 118 -13.19 14.93 20.14
N LYS A 119 -11.88 14.70 20.14
CA LYS A 119 -10.99 15.26 19.13
C LYS A 119 -11.30 14.62 17.77
N LYS A 120 -11.08 15.36 16.68
CA LYS A 120 -11.22 14.81 15.33
C LYS A 120 -10.13 13.77 15.03
N ILE A 121 -10.36 12.91 14.04
CA ILE A 121 -9.39 11.89 13.58
C ILE A 121 -8.03 12.51 13.26
N GLU A 122 -8.03 13.69 12.64
CA GLU A 122 -6.83 14.44 12.26
C GLU A 122 -5.94 14.85 13.46
N SER A 123 -6.45 14.72 14.68
CA SER A 123 -5.65 14.94 15.92
C SER A 123 -4.90 13.68 16.36
N TYR A 124 -5.23 12.51 15.82
CA TYR A 124 -4.63 11.23 16.19
C TYR A 124 -3.59 10.74 15.18
N CYS A 125 -3.72 11.16 13.92
CA CYS A 125 -2.88 10.72 12.80
C CYS A 125 -2.77 11.80 11.73
N THR A 126 -1.78 11.69 10.85
CA THR A 126 -1.65 12.55 9.66
C THR A 126 -2.46 11.98 8.52
N ILE A 127 -3.23 12.79 7.81
CA ILE A 127 -4.10 12.32 6.72
C ILE A 127 -3.42 12.47 5.36
N ILE A 128 -3.46 11.40 4.57
CA ILE A 128 -3.03 11.38 3.17
C ILE A 128 -4.24 11.02 2.29
N ASP A 129 -4.67 11.98 1.45
CA ASP A 129 -5.71 11.76 0.45
C ASP A 129 -5.08 11.22 -0.85
N SER A 130 -5.22 9.92 -1.08
CA SER A 130 -4.66 9.25 -2.26
C SER A 130 -5.31 9.69 -3.58
N LEU A 131 -6.59 10.12 -3.56
CA LEU A 131 -7.26 10.67 -4.74
C LEU A 131 -6.64 12.00 -5.17
N LYS A 132 -6.32 12.88 -4.21
CA LYS A 132 -5.61 14.14 -4.51
C LYS A 132 -4.22 13.86 -5.12
N LEU A 133 -3.50 12.88 -4.60
CA LEU A 133 -2.22 12.45 -5.15
C LEU A 133 -2.37 11.90 -6.57
N ALA A 134 -3.38 11.03 -6.79
CA ALA A 134 -3.66 10.47 -8.10
C ALA A 134 -4.03 11.54 -9.13
N ARG A 135 -4.89 12.50 -8.78
CA ARG A 135 -5.26 13.62 -9.64
C ARG A 135 -4.08 14.51 -10.03
N LYS A 136 -3.13 14.71 -9.10
CA LYS A 136 -1.88 15.44 -9.38
C LYS A 136 -0.97 14.67 -10.35
N LYS A 137 -0.93 13.33 -10.22
CA LYS A 137 -0.08 12.47 -11.05
C LYS A 137 -0.70 12.20 -12.44
N PHE A 138 -2.02 12.12 -12.52
CA PHE A 138 -2.79 11.79 -13.73
C PHE A 138 -3.91 12.82 -13.96
N PRO A 139 -3.55 14.06 -14.29
CA PRO A 139 -4.54 15.11 -14.54
C PRO A 139 -5.44 14.74 -15.75
N GLY A 140 -6.74 15.05 -15.64
CA GLY A 140 -7.71 14.79 -16.70
C GLY A 140 -8.12 13.33 -16.89
N GLN A 141 -7.56 12.38 -16.12
CA GLN A 141 -7.88 10.95 -16.20
C GLN A 141 -8.84 10.51 -15.09
N ARG A 142 -9.50 9.37 -15.31
CA ARG A 142 -10.27 8.70 -14.25
C ARG A 142 -9.30 8.21 -13.15
N ASN A 143 -9.57 8.59 -11.91
CA ASN A 143 -8.74 8.28 -10.75
C ASN A 143 -9.54 7.59 -9.64
N SER A 144 -10.63 6.86 -9.98
CA SER A 144 -11.29 5.94 -9.06
C SER A 144 -10.34 4.80 -8.68
N LEU A 145 -10.58 4.11 -7.58
CA LEU A 145 -9.75 2.97 -7.15
C LEU A 145 -9.65 1.92 -8.24
N ASP A 146 -10.77 1.57 -8.91
CA ASP A 146 -10.77 0.64 -10.05
C ASP A 146 -9.91 1.11 -11.20
N ALA A 147 -10.03 2.38 -11.61
CA ALA A 147 -9.22 2.94 -12.70
C ALA A 147 -7.72 2.95 -12.36
N LEU A 148 -7.39 3.12 -11.08
CA LEU A 148 -6.00 3.03 -10.61
C LEU A 148 -5.53 1.58 -10.56
N CYS A 149 -6.36 0.63 -10.12
CA CYS A 149 -6.04 -0.80 -10.17
C CYS A 149 -5.73 -1.25 -11.60
N GLU A 150 -6.57 -0.89 -12.57
CA GLU A 150 -6.35 -1.18 -13.99
C GLU A 150 -5.03 -0.59 -14.48
N ARG A 151 -4.76 0.67 -14.17
CA ARG A 151 -3.54 1.39 -14.59
C ARG A 151 -2.26 0.79 -14.04
N TYR A 152 -2.30 0.26 -12.81
CA TYR A 152 -1.15 -0.37 -12.16
C TYR A 152 -1.15 -1.89 -12.28
N PHE A 153 -2.05 -2.48 -13.09
CA PHE A 153 -2.19 -3.92 -13.30
C PHE A 153 -2.41 -4.70 -12.01
N ILE A 154 -3.12 -4.09 -11.05
CA ILE A 154 -3.49 -4.73 -9.79
C ILE A 154 -4.80 -5.48 -10.00
N ASN A 155 -4.78 -6.79 -9.69
CA ASN A 155 -5.98 -7.63 -9.86
C ASN A 155 -7.05 -7.24 -8.84
N ASN A 156 -8.18 -6.72 -9.31
CA ASN A 156 -9.36 -6.38 -8.52
C ASN A 156 -10.53 -7.36 -8.73
N GLY A 157 -10.26 -8.57 -9.20
CA GLY A 157 -11.28 -9.55 -9.63
C GLY A 157 -12.38 -9.83 -8.61
N ASN A 158 -12.05 -9.83 -7.31
CA ASN A 158 -13.01 -10.08 -6.24
C ASN A 158 -13.92 -8.87 -5.93
N ARG A 159 -13.52 -7.65 -6.30
CA ARG A 159 -14.28 -6.41 -6.09
C ARG A 159 -15.41 -6.21 -7.09
N ARG A 160 -15.35 -6.87 -8.27
CA ARG A 160 -16.31 -6.65 -9.36
C ARG A 160 -17.76 -6.94 -8.99
N ASN A 161 -18.01 -7.75 -7.96
CA ASN A 161 -19.34 -8.16 -7.55
C ASN A 161 -19.87 -7.38 -6.33
N LEU A 162 -19.02 -7.15 -5.33
CA LEU A 162 -19.40 -6.47 -4.08
C LEU A 162 -18.19 -5.75 -3.48
N HIS A 163 -18.42 -4.55 -2.95
CA HIS A 163 -17.42 -3.78 -2.22
C HIS A 163 -17.28 -4.33 -0.79
N SER A 164 -16.07 -4.28 -0.25
CA SER A 164 -15.78 -4.56 1.16
C SER A 164 -14.64 -3.66 1.59
N ALA A 165 -14.81 -2.98 2.71
CA ALA A 165 -13.85 -2.01 3.21
C ALA A 165 -12.44 -2.61 3.38
N LEU A 166 -12.31 -3.86 3.88
CA LEU A 166 -11.00 -4.50 4.02
C LEU A 166 -10.35 -4.81 2.67
N LEU A 167 -11.12 -5.29 1.70
CA LEU A 167 -10.61 -5.57 0.35
C LEU A 167 -10.17 -4.27 -0.34
N ASP A 168 -10.99 -3.23 -0.24
CA ASP A 168 -10.73 -1.94 -0.85
C ASP A 168 -9.52 -1.24 -0.21
N ALA A 169 -9.34 -1.35 1.13
CA ALA A 169 -8.14 -0.90 1.81
C ALA A 169 -6.87 -1.65 1.33
N ARG A 170 -6.94 -2.98 1.10
CA ARG A 170 -5.80 -3.76 0.54
C ARG A 170 -5.47 -3.37 -0.89
N LEU A 171 -6.48 -3.20 -1.74
CA LEU A 171 -6.28 -2.72 -3.11
C LEU A 171 -5.68 -1.33 -3.14
N LEU A 172 -6.20 -0.43 -2.29
CA LEU A 172 -5.66 0.92 -2.14
C LEU A 172 -4.22 0.91 -1.65
N ALA A 173 -3.86 0.02 -0.73
CA ALA A 173 -2.48 -0.12 -0.26
C ALA A 173 -1.52 -0.46 -1.42
N ASN A 174 -1.88 -1.43 -2.26
CA ASN A 174 -1.08 -1.80 -3.43
C ASN A 174 -1.00 -0.67 -4.46
N VAL A 175 -2.12 0.01 -4.73
CA VAL A 175 -2.17 1.19 -5.60
C VAL A 175 -1.29 2.30 -5.05
N PHE A 176 -1.39 2.61 -3.77
CA PHE A 176 -0.59 3.66 -3.13
C PHE A 176 0.91 3.36 -3.16
N LEU A 177 1.31 2.13 -2.87
CA LEU A 177 2.70 1.68 -2.97
C LEU A 177 3.23 1.81 -4.40
N SER A 178 2.45 1.41 -5.40
CA SER A 178 2.80 1.54 -6.82
C SER A 178 2.84 3.00 -7.26
N MET A 179 1.86 3.80 -6.85
CA MET A 179 1.74 5.22 -7.20
C MET A 179 2.84 6.07 -6.57
N SER A 180 3.20 5.81 -5.31
CA SER A 180 4.24 6.52 -4.55
C SER A 180 5.63 5.94 -4.75
N GLY A 181 5.76 4.76 -5.37
CA GLY A 181 7.01 4.15 -5.80
C GLY A 181 7.60 4.92 -6.97
N GLY A 182 8.59 5.76 -6.71
CA GLY A 182 9.49 6.28 -7.74
C GLY A 182 10.64 5.29 -7.95
N GLN A 183 11.24 5.33 -9.14
CA GLN A 183 12.53 4.68 -9.39
C GLN A 183 13.49 5.18 -8.31
N ILE A 184 13.91 4.30 -7.39
CA ILE A 184 14.94 4.62 -6.42
C ILE A 184 16.19 4.89 -7.28
N LYS A 185 16.68 6.14 -7.30
CA LYS A 185 18.01 6.43 -7.86
C LYS A 185 18.98 5.52 -7.13
N MET A 186 19.46 4.47 -7.79
CA MET A 186 20.62 3.73 -7.31
C MET A 186 21.73 4.77 -7.17
N LYS A 187 22.08 5.09 -5.94
CA LYS A 187 23.33 5.77 -5.66
C LYS A 187 24.42 4.73 -5.88
N PHE A 188 24.92 4.61 -7.11
CA PHE A 188 26.25 4.06 -7.29
C PHE A 188 27.16 4.99 -6.50
N MET A 189 27.77 4.48 -5.43
CA MET A 189 28.91 5.15 -4.84
C MET A 189 29.95 5.22 -5.95
N GLU A 190 30.19 6.42 -6.51
CA GLU A 190 31.42 6.68 -7.23
C GLU A 190 32.52 6.41 -6.23
N ILE A 191 33.21 5.28 -6.41
CA ILE A 191 34.47 5.02 -5.76
C ILE A 191 35.46 5.97 -6.47
N THR A 192 35.50 7.24 -6.03
CA THR A 192 36.60 8.10 -6.36
C THR A 192 37.83 7.48 -5.70
N ASN A 193 38.79 7.04 -6.53
CA ASN A 193 40.09 6.58 -6.09
C ASN A 193 40.83 7.73 -5.39
N THR A 194 40.50 7.97 -4.14
CA THR A 194 41.35 8.75 -3.23
C THR A 194 41.99 7.74 -2.30
N ASN A 195 43.32 7.72 -2.31
CA ASN A 195 44.20 6.93 -1.49
C ASN A 195 43.65 6.75 -0.04
N ILE A 196 43.06 5.63 0.26
CA ILE A 196 42.66 5.27 1.62
C ILE A 196 43.78 4.41 2.16
N SER A 197 44.64 5.06 2.95
CA SER A 197 45.55 4.41 3.90
C SER A 197 44.72 3.44 4.75
N ASN A 198 45.23 2.20 4.82
CA ASN A 198 44.67 1.07 5.59
C ASN A 198 44.50 1.42 7.08
N ASN A 199 43.37 1.98 7.50
CA ASN A 199 42.90 1.92 8.88
C ASN A 199 41.51 2.57 8.97
N LYS A 200 40.48 1.76 9.22
CA LYS A 200 39.07 2.04 9.52
C LYS A 200 38.04 1.66 8.44
N ILE A 201 37.98 0.39 8.12
CA ILE A 201 36.77 -0.23 7.54
C ILE A 201 36.18 -1.16 8.62
N ASN A 202 35.66 -0.59 9.69
CA ASN A 202 34.76 -1.28 10.60
C ASN A 202 33.73 -0.23 11.05
N ASN A 203 32.58 -0.20 10.44
CA ASN A 203 31.32 0.38 10.92
C ASN A 203 30.48 1.06 9.84
N ILE A 204 30.12 0.36 8.76
CA ILE A 204 28.98 0.72 7.92
C ILE A 204 28.36 -0.58 7.36
N ILE A 205 27.74 -1.37 8.21
CA ILE A 205 26.82 -2.43 7.78
C ILE A 205 25.74 -2.52 8.87
N GLY A 206 24.45 -2.37 8.45
CA GLY A 206 23.28 -2.40 9.31
C GLY A 206 23.06 -3.75 10.01
N PRO A 207 22.08 -3.84 10.94
CA PRO A 207 21.98 -4.90 11.94
C PRO A 207 21.32 -6.19 11.42
N ASN A 208 21.89 -6.83 10.42
CA ASN A 208 21.63 -8.23 10.10
C ASN A 208 22.89 -8.86 9.48
N ASN A 209 23.98 -8.83 10.23
CA ASN A 209 25.17 -9.59 9.91
C ASN A 209 25.11 -10.98 10.54
N THR A 210 24.58 -11.94 9.81
CA THR A 210 25.14 -13.29 9.92
C THR A 210 26.59 -13.20 9.46
N LYS A 211 27.53 -13.34 10.40
CA LYS A 211 28.95 -13.47 10.10
C LYS A 211 29.16 -14.64 9.14
N CYS A 212 29.32 -14.37 7.85
CA CYS A 212 29.93 -15.32 6.95
C CYS A 212 31.41 -15.45 7.31
N THR A 213 31.72 -16.34 8.25
CA THR A 213 33.07 -16.70 8.67
C THR A 213 33.67 -17.82 7.85
N ASN A 214 33.43 -17.87 6.54
CA ASN A 214 34.24 -18.70 5.63
C ASN A 214 34.30 -17.99 4.28
N LYS A 215 35.41 -17.33 4.02
CA LYS A 215 35.81 -16.96 2.67
C LYS A 215 36.21 -18.23 1.92
N THR A 216 35.26 -19.06 1.54
CA THR A 216 35.51 -20.00 0.46
C THR A 216 35.61 -19.19 -0.81
N SER A 217 36.79 -19.21 -1.44
CA SER A 217 36.96 -18.64 -2.78
C SER A 217 35.85 -19.17 -3.67
N LEU A 218 35.09 -18.29 -4.31
CA LEU A 218 34.04 -18.69 -5.25
C LEU A 218 34.68 -19.56 -6.33
N LYS A 219 34.15 -20.76 -6.53
CA LYS A 219 34.62 -21.69 -7.56
C LYS A 219 34.27 -21.09 -8.92
N ILE A 220 35.28 -20.73 -9.71
CA ILE A 220 35.08 -20.32 -11.09
C ILE A 220 34.79 -21.58 -11.91
N ILE A 221 33.61 -21.65 -12.53
CA ILE A 221 33.24 -22.70 -13.46
C ILE A 221 33.59 -22.20 -14.86
N TYR A 222 34.50 -22.90 -15.52
CA TYR A 222 34.86 -22.63 -16.91
C TYR A 222 33.97 -23.43 -17.84
N ALA A 223 33.65 -22.86 -19.01
CA ALA A 223 32.91 -23.54 -20.05
C ALA A 223 33.66 -24.80 -20.51
N ASN A 224 32.94 -25.89 -20.69
CA ASN A 224 33.51 -27.12 -21.25
C ASN A 224 33.73 -26.99 -22.77
N GLU A 225 34.43 -27.96 -23.38
CA GLU A 225 34.76 -27.91 -24.82
C GLU A 225 33.50 -27.96 -25.72
N GLN A 226 32.45 -28.65 -25.32
CA GLN A 226 31.18 -28.68 -26.06
C GLN A 226 30.46 -27.35 -26.03
N GLU A 227 30.46 -26.69 -24.87
CA GLU A 227 29.89 -25.36 -24.72
C GLU A 227 30.64 -24.31 -25.53
N LYS A 228 31.96 -24.39 -25.59
CA LYS A 228 32.78 -23.52 -26.42
C LYS A 228 32.52 -23.71 -27.91
N LEU A 229 32.43 -24.98 -28.39
CA LEU A 229 32.07 -25.29 -29.76
C LEU A 229 30.70 -24.76 -30.15
N ALA A 230 29.68 -24.98 -29.31
CA ALA A 230 28.34 -24.50 -29.55
C ALA A 230 28.31 -22.96 -29.57
N HIS A 231 29.12 -22.31 -28.74
CA HIS A 231 29.24 -20.84 -28.74
C HIS A 231 29.88 -20.34 -30.05
N GLU A 232 30.94 -20.97 -30.54
CA GLU A 232 31.57 -20.60 -31.81
C GLU A 232 30.62 -20.80 -33.01
N GLU A 233 29.87 -21.91 -33.07
CA GLU A 233 28.85 -22.13 -34.10
C GLU A 233 27.77 -21.04 -34.09
N TYR A 234 27.37 -20.59 -32.89
CA TYR A 234 26.41 -19.50 -32.75
C TYR A 234 26.98 -18.17 -33.23
N LEU A 235 28.27 -17.86 -32.94
CA LEU A 235 28.93 -16.68 -33.43
C LEU A 235 29.09 -16.69 -34.95
N ASP A 236 29.37 -17.88 -35.56
CA ASP A 236 29.40 -18.06 -37.01
C ASP A 236 28.05 -17.74 -37.65
N SER A 237 26.97 -18.22 -37.05
CA SER A 237 25.59 -17.93 -37.52
C SER A 237 25.30 -16.43 -37.49
N ILE A 238 25.67 -15.73 -36.42
CA ILE A 238 25.53 -14.26 -36.31
C ILE A 238 26.32 -13.55 -37.39
N GLN A 239 27.56 -13.99 -37.64
CA GLN A 239 28.46 -13.37 -38.62
C GLN A 239 27.94 -13.58 -40.06
N GLN A 240 27.37 -14.75 -40.36
CA GLN A 240 26.72 -15.03 -41.64
C GLN A 240 25.49 -14.16 -41.89
N LEU A 241 24.64 -13.98 -40.87
CA LEU A 241 23.44 -13.18 -41.00
C LEU A 241 23.68 -11.67 -41.09
N ASN A 242 24.65 -11.14 -40.32
CA ASN A 242 24.85 -9.71 -40.15
C ASN A 242 26.15 -9.20 -40.80
N LYS A 243 26.91 -10.06 -41.48
CA LYS A 243 28.25 -9.79 -42.11
C LYS A 243 29.36 -9.37 -41.13
N TYR A 244 29.06 -9.18 -39.85
CA TYR A 244 30.03 -8.91 -38.79
C TYR A 244 29.50 -9.43 -37.44
N CYS A 245 30.43 -9.73 -36.54
CA CYS A 245 30.11 -10.16 -35.17
C CYS A 245 30.90 -9.31 -34.18
N ILE A 246 30.19 -8.53 -33.34
CA ILE A 246 30.80 -7.62 -32.34
C ILE A 246 31.64 -8.40 -31.30
N TRP A 247 31.26 -9.64 -31.02
CA TRP A 247 31.89 -10.51 -30.01
C TRP A 247 33.21 -11.14 -30.45
N ARG A 248 33.64 -10.91 -31.71
CA ARG A 248 34.90 -11.37 -32.28
C ARG A 248 35.89 -10.24 -32.58
N GLN A 249 35.69 -9.03 -32.02
CA GLN A 249 36.61 -7.90 -32.13
C GLN A 249 37.56 -7.84 -30.95
#